data_d136c50437af9155d26375f7c8d872a7
#
_entry.id   d136c50437af9155d26375f7c8d872a7
#
_cell.length_a   1.000
_cell.length_b   1.000
_cell.length_c   1.000
_cell.angle_alpha   90.00
_cell.angle_beta   90.00
_cell.angle_gamma   90.00
#
_symmetry.space_group_name_H-M   'P 1'
#
loop_
_entity.id
_entity.type
_entity.pdbx_description
1 polymer ?
#
loop_
_entity_poly.entity_id
_entity_poly.type
_entity_poly.pdbx_seq_one_letter_code
_entity_poly.pdbx_strand_id
1 'polypeptide(L)'
;METTTKLGVGLQVSDVSGQKSFSVSGVPQDSTVGELIQGLLGQMQLPQNDVSGRPLTYHARLEREGRHLHASERVGDALLTGDQLVLQPNIDAGGV
;
A
#
# COMPACT_ATOMS: atom_id res chain seq x y z
N MET A 1 10.64 -26.86 -11.66
CA MET A 1 10.43 -26.34 -11.59
C MET A 1 9.98 -25.42 -11.57
N GLU A 2 9.90 -25.19 -11.25
CA GLU A 2 9.55 -24.45 -11.15
C GLU A 2 9.20 -23.54 -11.31
N THR A 3 8.95 -23.26 -11.27
CA THR A 3 8.56 -22.58 -11.41
C THR A 3 8.20 -21.59 -11.38
N THR A 4 8.32 -21.38 -11.15
CA THR A 4 7.97 -20.60 -10.99
C THR A 4 7.61 -19.54 -11.33
N THR A 5 7.48 -19.43 -11.44
CA THR A 5 7.04 -18.36 -11.94
C THR A 5 6.44 -17.42 -11.10
N LYS A 6 6.94 -16.50 -10.91
CA LYS A 6 6.54 -15.65 -10.09
C LYS A 6 5.95 -14.56 -10.72
N LEU A 7 4.81 -14.40 -10.73
CA LEU A 7 4.09 -13.34 -11.35
C LEU A 7 3.81 -12.22 -10.38
N GLY A 8 4.29 -12.30 -9.18
CA GLY A 8 4.00 -11.32 -8.16
C GLY A 8 5.17 -10.42 -7.86
N VAL A 9 4.87 -9.31 -7.20
CA VAL A 9 5.85 -8.34 -6.76
C VAL A 9 6.01 -8.44 -5.26
N GLY A 10 7.24 -8.39 -4.77
CA GLY A 10 7.51 -8.38 -3.34
C GLY A 10 7.77 -6.96 -2.86
N LEU A 11 7.14 -6.58 -1.76
CA LEU A 11 7.20 -5.21 -1.28
C LEU A 11 7.42 -5.19 0.23
N GLN A 12 8.01 -4.11 0.70
CA GLN A 12 8.08 -3.78 2.12
C GLN A 12 7.12 -2.65 2.37
N VAL A 13 6.23 -2.82 3.33
CA VAL A 13 5.19 -1.83 3.60
C VAL A 13 5.22 -1.48 5.07
N SER A 14 5.17 -0.20 5.37
CA SER A 14 5.12 0.27 6.75
C SER A 14 4.07 1.35 6.87
N ASP A 15 3.70 1.67 8.12
CA ASP A 15 2.83 2.81 8.38
C ASP A 15 3.69 4.05 8.64
N VAL A 16 3.03 5.19 8.83
CA VAL A 16 3.77 6.46 8.98
C VAL A 16 4.61 6.49 10.25
N SER A 17 4.23 5.74 11.26
CA SER A 17 5.00 5.71 12.51
C SER A 17 6.22 4.81 12.41
N GLY A 18 6.23 3.92 11.43
CA GLY A 18 7.27 2.92 11.33
C GLY A 18 7.16 1.78 12.31
N GLN A 19 6.12 1.76 13.14
CA GLN A 19 5.97 0.72 14.13
C GLN A 19 5.41 -0.57 13.56
N LYS A 20 4.63 -0.45 12.49
CA LYS A 20 4.07 -1.62 11.81
C LYS A 20 4.71 -1.72 10.45
N SER A 21 5.29 -2.86 10.18
CA SER A 21 5.86 -3.10 8.86
C SER A 21 5.64 -4.55 8.50
N PHE A 22 5.43 -4.77 7.22
CA PHE A 22 5.14 -6.10 6.70
C PHE A 22 5.91 -6.28 5.41
N SER A 23 6.34 -7.52 5.18
CA SER A 23 6.83 -7.91 3.87
C SER A 23 5.70 -8.67 3.18
N VAL A 24 5.33 -8.23 2.00
CA VAL A 24 4.34 -8.94 1.23
C VAL A 24 4.98 -9.43 -0.06
N SER A 25 4.56 -10.56 -0.53
CA SER A 25 5.08 -11.13 -1.77
C SER A 25 3.94 -11.67 -2.59
N GLY A 26 4.20 -11.89 -3.86
CA GLY A 26 3.19 -12.45 -4.73
C GLY A 26 2.05 -11.49 -5.05
N VAL A 27 2.28 -10.19 -4.94
CA VAL A 27 1.24 -9.22 -5.28
C VAL A 27 1.03 -9.25 -6.79
N PRO A 28 -0.19 -9.52 -7.27
CA PRO A 28 -0.42 -9.62 -8.70
C PRO A 28 -0.10 -8.31 -9.40
N GLN A 29 0.60 -8.40 -10.52
CA GLN A 29 1.00 -7.22 -11.25
C GLN A 29 -0.17 -6.49 -11.90
N ASP A 30 -1.26 -7.20 -12.15
CA ASP A 30 -2.43 -6.57 -12.74
C ASP A 30 -3.40 -6.03 -11.69
N SER A 31 -3.06 -6.13 -10.42
CA SER A 31 -3.81 -5.48 -9.37
C SER A 31 -3.55 -3.99 -9.40
N THR A 32 -4.51 -3.21 -8.91
CA THR A 32 -4.29 -1.78 -8.73
C THR A 32 -3.70 -1.51 -7.36
N VAL A 33 -3.10 -0.34 -7.24
CA VAL A 33 -2.58 0.11 -5.95
C VAL A 33 -3.69 0.18 -4.91
N GLY A 34 -4.90 0.60 -5.34
CA GLY A 34 -6.04 0.65 -4.43
C GLY A 34 -6.40 -0.71 -3.86
N GLU A 35 -6.36 -1.75 -4.71
CA GLU A 35 -6.63 -3.10 -4.23
C GLU A 35 -5.55 -3.58 -3.27
N LEU A 36 -4.30 -3.22 -3.56
CA LEU A 36 -3.20 -3.57 -2.67
C LEU A 36 -3.39 -2.92 -1.31
N ILE A 37 -3.74 -1.63 -1.29
CA ILE A 37 -3.93 -0.92 -0.04
C ILE A 37 -5.06 -1.55 0.77
N GLN A 38 -6.18 -1.89 0.13
CA GLN A 38 -7.29 -2.50 0.84
C GLN A 38 -6.89 -3.80 1.52
N GLY A 39 -6.13 -4.61 0.82
CA GLY A 39 -5.63 -5.86 1.43
C GLY A 39 -4.68 -5.60 2.58
N LEU A 40 -3.83 -4.60 2.44
CA LEU A 40 -2.85 -4.30 3.48
C LEU A 40 -3.49 -3.74 4.75
N LEU A 41 -4.56 -2.96 4.61
CA LEU A 41 -5.22 -2.41 5.79
C LEU A 41 -5.68 -3.51 6.73
N GLY A 42 -6.24 -4.57 6.17
CA GLY A 42 -6.66 -5.70 6.98
C GLY A 42 -5.50 -6.43 7.62
N GLN A 43 -4.43 -6.66 6.88
CA GLN A 43 -3.27 -7.38 7.40
C GLN A 43 -2.52 -6.60 8.44
N MET A 44 -2.41 -5.30 8.26
CA MET A 44 -1.66 -4.45 9.18
C MET A 44 -2.52 -3.98 10.34
N GLN A 45 -3.81 -4.26 10.29
CA GLN A 45 -4.75 -3.86 11.33
C GLN A 45 -4.72 -2.36 11.57
N LEU A 46 -4.65 -1.62 10.48
CA LEU A 46 -4.67 -0.17 10.55
C LEU A 46 -6.09 0.33 10.79
N PRO A 47 -6.23 1.47 11.47
CA PRO A 47 -7.55 2.00 11.71
C PRO A 47 -8.25 2.29 10.39
N GLN A 48 -9.52 1.92 10.30
CA GLN A 48 -10.31 2.21 9.11
C GLN A 48 -11.29 3.33 9.32
N ASN A 49 -11.39 3.80 10.56
CA ASN A 49 -12.26 4.93 10.90
C ASN A 49 -11.49 5.86 11.82
N ASP A 50 -11.78 7.13 11.73
CA ASP A 50 -11.17 8.09 12.64
C ASP A 50 -11.92 8.09 13.97
N VAL A 51 -11.50 8.96 14.88
CA VAL A 51 -12.09 8.98 16.21
C VAL A 51 -13.56 9.40 16.18
N SER A 52 -14.00 10.03 15.09
CA SER A 52 -15.40 10.41 14.94
C SER A 52 -16.23 9.34 14.26
N GLY A 53 -15.62 8.23 13.88
CA GLY A 53 -16.31 7.16 13.18
C GLY A 53 -16.37 7.34 11.68
N ARG A 54 -15.71 8.35 11.13
CA ARG A 54 -15.70 8.56 9.68
C ARG A 54 -14.72 7.60 9.03
N PRO A 55 -15.04 7.10 7.84
CA PRO A 55 -14.10 6.22 7.16
C PRO A 55 -12.79 6.93 6.87
N LEU A 56 -11.70 6.24 7.12
CA LEU A 56 -10.38 6.71 6.74
C LEU A 56 -9.98 6.08 5.43
N THR A 57 -9.40 6.87 4.56
CA THR A 57 -8.78 6.35 3.35
C THR A 57 -7.29 6.50 3.48
N TYR A 58 -6.56 5.69 2.74
CA TYR A 58 -5.11 5.68 2.81
C TYR A 58 -4.55 5.80 1.41
N HIS A 59 -3.34 6.32 1.33
CA HIS A 59 -2.59 6.30 0.09
C HIS A 59 -1.21 5.74 0.39
N ALA A 60 -0.55 5.27 -0.65
CA ALA A 60 0.79 4.71 -0.53
C ALA A 60 1.80 5.68 -1.11
N ARG A 61 2.88 5.88 -0.38
CA ARG A 61 4.00 6.66 -0.87
C ARG A 61 5.08 5.69 -1.29
N LEU A 62 5.58 5.87 -2.51
CA LEU A 62 6.66 5.04 -3.02
C LEU A 62 7.98 5.70 -2.64
N GLU A 63 8.71 5.07 -1.73
CA GLU A 63 9.92 5.67 -1.19
C GLU A 63 11.01 5.83 -2.25
N ARG A 64 11.09 4.89 -3.17
CA ARG A 64 12.13 4.96 -4.21
C ARG A 64 12.04 6.24 -5.03
N GLU A 65 10.83 6.71 -5.27
CA GLU A 65 10.63 7.91 -6.08
C GLU A 65 10.15 9.11 -5.28
N GLY A 66 9.87 8.91 -4.00
CA GLY A 66 9.40 10.00 -3.16
C GLY A 66 8.07 10.57 -3.59
N ARG A 67 7.19 9.76 -4.18
CA ARG A 67 5.90 10.25 -4.67
C ARG A 67 4.76 9.39 -4.15
N HIS A 68 3.59 9.98 -4.12
CA HIS A 68 2.38 9.25 -3.75
C HIS A 68 1.83 8.54 -4.97
N LEU A 69 1.36 7.33 -4.76
CA LEU A 69 0.79 6.53 -5.84
C LEU A 69 -0.70 6.80 -5.94
N HIS A 70 -1.20 6.75 -7.16
CA HIS A 70 -2.64 6.82 -7.38
C HIS A 70 -3.24 5.43 -7.24
N ALA A 71 -4.45 5.37 -6.69
CA ALA A 71 -5.11 4.09 -6.49
C ALA A 71 -5.36 3.35 -7.80
N SER A 72 -5.47 4.06 -8.91
CA SER A 72 -5.73 3.45 -10.18
C SER A 72 -4.48 2.93 -10.89
N GLU A 73 -3.30 3.23 -10.38
CA GLU A 73 -2.07 2.72 -10.98
C GLU A 73 -1.99 1.21 -10.80
N ARG A 74 -1.42 0.54 -11.77
CA ARG A 74 -1.24 -0.90 -11.66
C ARG A 74 0.05 -1.20 -10.96
N VAL A 75 0.02 -2.23 -10.12
CA VAL A 75 1.20 -2.63 -9.35
C VAL A 75 2.38 -2.92 -10.28
N GLY A 76 2.15 -3.66 -11.35
CA GLY A 76 3.24 -4.02 -12.25
C GLY A 76 3.83 -2.86 -13.00
N ASP A 77 3.09 -1.76 -13.15
CA ASP A 77 3.58 -0.59 -13.86
C ASP A 77 4.32 0.36 -12.94
N ALA A 78 3.92 0.42 -11.68
CA ALA A 78 4.43 1.44 -10.77
C ALA A 78 5.49 0.91 -9.81
N LEU A 79 5.48 -0.39 -9.53
CA LEU A 79 6.29 -0.94 -8.46
C LEU A 79 7.23 -2.02 -8.96
N LEU A 80 8.37 -2.11 -8.30
CA LEU A 80 9.35 -3.16 -8.56
C LEU A 80 9.53 -3.96 -7.28
N THR A 81 9.91 -5.22 -7.44
CA THR A 81 10.21 -6.07 -6.29
C THR A 81 11.29 -5.42 -5.45
N GLY A 82 11.04 -5.35 -4.15
CA GLY A 82 11.96 -4.72 -3.22
C GLY A 82 11.59 -3.29 -2.89
N ASP A 83 10.60 -2.72 -3.55
CA ASP A 83 10.20 -1.35 -3.26
C ASP A 83 9.64 -1.24 -1.86
N GLN A 84 9.81 -0.07 -1.28
CA GLN A 84 9.24 0.26 0.02
C GLN A 84 8.08 1.22 -0.15
N LEU A 85 7.00 0.89 0.52
CA LEU A 85 5.81 1.74 0.54
C LEU A 85 5.52 2.16 1.96
N VAL A 86 5.02 3.38 2.11
CA VAL A 86 4.52 3.85 3.40
C VAL A 86 3.04 4.17 3.22
N LEU A 87 2.21 3.55 4.04
CA LEU A 87 0.77 3.81 4.01
C LEU A 87 0.48 5.00 4.93
N GLN A 88 -0.17 5.99 4.39
CA GLN A 88 -0.48 7.22 5.10
C GLN A 88 -1.98 7.46 5.03
N PRO A 89 -2.60 7.80 6.18
CA PRO A 89 -4.01 8.15 6.12
C PRO A 89 -4.18 9.49 5.43
N ASN A 90 -5.25 9.59 4.64
CA ASN A 90 -5.62 10.85 4.03
C ASN A 90 -6.32 11.67 5.08
N ILE A 91 -5.71 12.74 5.51
CA ILE A 91 -6.30 13.61 6.49
C ILE A 91 -6.94 14.76 5.73
N ASP A 92 -8.25 14.83 5.85
CA ASP A 92 -8.99 15.84 5.12
C ASP A 92 -9.09 17.09 5.95
N ALA A 93 -7.97 17.72 6.15
CA ALA A 93 -7.97 18.96 6.89
C ALA A 93 -8.67 20.06 6.12
N GLY A 94 -8.70 19.93 4.82
CA GLY A 94 -9.39 20.92 4.01
C GLY A 94 -10.88 20.88 4.17
N GLY A 95 -11.38 19.78 4.71
CA GLY A 95 -12.79 19.66 4.93
C GLY A 95 -13.29 20.62 5.99
N VAL A 96 -12.39 21.27 6.56
CA VAL A 96 -12.73 22.26 7.54
C VAL A 96 -13.49 23.38 6.93
#